data_ee171a84b3e13fd0e5afd50f130e7b77
#
_entry.id   ee171a84b3e13fd0e5afd50f130e7b77
#
_cell.length_a   1.000
_cell.length_b   1.000
_cell.length_c   1.000
_cell.angle_alpha   90.00
_cell.angle_beta   90.00
_cell.angle_gamma   90.00
#
_symmetry.space_group_name_H-M   'P 1'
#
loop_
_entity.id
_entity.type
_entity.pdbx_description
1 polymer ?
#
loop_
_entity_poly.entity_id
_entity_poly.type
_entity_poly.pdbx_seq_one_letter_code
_entity_poly.pdbx_strand_id
1 'polypeptide(L)'
;MEVHIYIEVDAVSTTESVRTYGYVIEAKRDGRTLKAVDGYGNVFATTRGTFIAAAAEALGRVEKAAVIHLHMADAWVLNCMGDQLDQWAVDGFTRNNGKELRNREHWEKLHAAKAGLLVIPEAERFSEWSERLKARIEEYKSKENEDV
;
A
#
# COMPACT_ATOMS: atom_id res chain seq x y z
N MET A 1 -3.78 -16.59 13.52
CA MET A 1 -4.15 -15.15 13.55
C MET A 1 -4.03 -14.58 12.16
N GLU A 2 -5.06 -13.87 11.70
CA GLU A 2 -5.06 -13.21 10.40
C GLU A 2 -4.64 -11.76 10.54
N VAL A 3 -3.83 -11.29 9.59
CA VAL A 3 -3.47 -9.88 9.49
C VAL A 3 -4.11 -9.31 8.22
N HIS A 4 -4.82 -8.22 8.36
CA HIS A 4 -5.40 -7.48 7.24
C HIS A 4 -4.79 -6.09 7.17
N ILE A 5 -4.44 -5.66 5.97
CA ILE A 5 -3.99 -4.30 5.71
C ILE A 5 -4.98 -3.67 4.74
N TYR A 6 -5.50 -2.50 5.11
CA TYR A 6 -6.44 -1.73 4.29
C TYR A 6 -5.78 -0.42 3.90
N ILE A 7 -5.78 -0.09 2.63
CA ILE A 7 -5.12 1.12 2.11
C ILE A 7 -6.13 2.01 1.40
N GLU A 8 -6.06 3.31 1.68
CA GLU A 8 -6.79 4.35 0.98
C GLU A 8 -5.86 5.48 0.58
N VAL A 9 -6.23 6.20 -0.47
CA VAL A 9 -5.54 7.40 -0.96
C VAL A 9 -6.51 8.56 -1.09
N ASP A 10 -5.98 9.79 -1.09
CA ASP A 10 -6.81 10.99 -1.05
C ASP A 10 -7.48 11.37 -2.37
N ALA A 11 -6.88 11.02 -3.51
CA ALA A 11 -7.41 11.41 -4.81
C ALA A 11 -6.97 10.44 -5.90
N VAL A 12 -7.74 10.37 -6.98
CA VAL A 12 -7.45 9.52 -8.13
C VAL A 12 -6.99 10.40 -9.30
N SER A 13 -5.78 10.14 -9.81
CA SER A 13 -5.24 10.83 -10.97
C SER A 13 -4.02 10.07 -11.53
N THR A 14 -3.80 10.19 -12.83
CA THR A 14 -2.61 9.63 -13.49
C THR A 14 -1.43 10.62 -13.45
N THR A 15 -1.67 11.85 -13.02
CA THR A 15 -0.66 12.89 -12.90
C THR A 15 0.08 12.79 -11.57
N GLU A 16 1.38 13.00 -11.58
CA GLU A 16 2.16 13.06 -10.34
C GLU A 16 1.87 14.35 -9.58
N SER A 17 1.64 14.21 -8.29
CA SER A 17 1.47 15.32 -7.35
C SER A 17 1.72 14.81 -5.94
N VAL A 18 1.80 15.72 -4.97
CA VAL A 18 1.87 15.31 -3.57
C VAL A 18 0.51 14.72 -3.19
N ARG A 19 0.53 13.46 -2.77
CA ARG A 19 -0.65 12.70 -2.38
C ARG A 19 -0.49 12.17 -0.97
N THR A 20 -1.62 12.03 -0.30
CA THR A 20 -1.67 11.48 1.04
C THR A 20 -2.32 10.10 1.00
N TYR A 21 -1.71 9.16 1.70
CA TYR A 21 -2.28 7.83 1.89
C TYR A 21 -2.51 7.55 3.36
N GLY A 22 -3.36 6.58 3.61
CA GLY A 22 -3.56 6.04 4.95
C GLY A 22 -3.73 4.54 4.88
N TYR A 23 -3.38 3.86 5.96
CA TYR A 23 -3.58 2.43 6.06
C TYR A 23 -3.92 2.03 7.49
N VAL A 24 -4.60 0.88 7.59
CA VAL A 24 -4.86 0.21 8.87
C VAL A 24 -4.27 -1.19 8.78
N ILE A 25 -3.54 -1.57 9.83
CA ILE A 25 -3.06 -2.94 10.01
C ILE A 25 -3.89 -3.53 11.13
N GLU A 26 -4.68 -4.55 10.82
CA GLU A 26 -5.62 -5.16 11.75
C GLU A 26 -5.26 -6.63 11.96
N ALA A 27 -5.08 -7.02 13.22
CA ALA A 27 -4.89 -8.41 13.59
C ALA A 27 -6.24 -8.98 14.05
N LYS A 28 -6.66 -10.08 13.43
CA LYS A 28 -7.93 -10.76 13.73
C LYS A 28 -7.69 -12.19 14.17
N ARG A 29 -8.56 -12.66 15.07
CA ARG A 29 -8.65 -14.08 15.44
C ARG A 29 -10.12 -14.44 15.54
N ASP A 30 -10.53 -15.49 14.81
CA ASP A 30 -11.93 -15.97 14.78
C ASP A 30 -12.93 -14.85 14.47
N GLY A 31 -12.58 -13.98 13.51
CA GLY A 31 -13.43 -12.88 13.07
C GLY A 31 -13.44 -11.65 13.99
N ARG A 32 -12.68 -11.69 15.08
CA ARG A 32 -12.61 -10.56 16.04
C ARG A 32 -11.33 -9.79 15.90
N THR A 33 -11.44 -8.46 15.93
CA THR A 33 -10.28 -7.59 15.94
C THR A 33 -9.58 -7.64 17.30
N LEU A 34 -8.34 -8.08 17.31
CA LEU A 34 -7.51 -8.08 18.52
C LEU A 34 -6.75 -6.76 18.67
N LYS A 35 -6.28 -6.21 17.55
CA LYS A 35 -5.50 -4.98 17.52
C LYS A 35 -5.63 -4.35 16.15
N ALA A 36 -5.70 -3.02 16.12
CA ALA A 36 -5.64 -2.25 14.89
C ALA A 36 -4.73 -1.05 15.10
N VAL A 37 -3.81 -0.84 14.16
CA VAL A 37 -2.93 0.33 14.15
C VAL A 37 -3.04 0.99 12.79
N ASP A 38 -2.89 2.31 12.74
CA ASP A 38 -2.96 3.06 11.50
C ASP A 38 -1.70 3.86 11.23
N GLY A 39 -1.54 4.31 10.01
CA GLY A 39 -0.44 5.16 9.61
C GLY A 39 -0.82 5.98 8.39
N TYR A 40 -0.12 7.10 8.21
CA TYR A 40 -0.38 8.08 7.16
C TYR A 40 0.92 8.60 6.61
N GLY A 41 0.91 9.04 5.37
CA GLY A 41 2.10 9.63 4.77
C GLY A 41 1.78 10.41 3.52
N ASN A 42 2.76 11.20 3.07
CA ASN A 42 2.70 11.95 1.83
C ASN A 42 3.75 11.41 0.87
N VAL A 43 3.42 11.40 -0.41
CA VAL A 43 4.34 10.98 -1.46
C VAL A 43 4.06 11.77 -2.72
N PHE A 44 5.12 12.13 -3.46
CA PHE A 44 4.96 12.72 -4.80
C PHE A 44 4.89 11.57 -5.80
N ALA A 45 3.68 11.31 -6.29
CA ALA A 45 3.42 10.15 -7.17
C ALA A 45 2.08 10.29 -7.88
N THR A 46 1.84 9.39 -8.83
CA THR A 46 0.49 9.12 -9.34
C THR A 46 -0.32 8.42 -8.27
N THR A 47 -1.63 8.26 -8.48
CA THR A 47 -2.45 7.44 -7.57
C THR A 47 -1.88 6.04 -7.43
N ARG A 48 -1.52 5.42 -8.54
CA ARG A 48 -0.96 4.06 -8.56
C ARG A 48 0.34 3.97 -7.76
N GLY A 49 1.26 4.93 -7.98
CA GLY A 49 2.49 5.02 -7.20
C GLY A 49 2.24 5.21 -5.71
N THR A 50 1.18 5.93 -5.35
CA THR A 50 0.79 6.14 -3.96
C THR A 50 0.34 4.83 -3.30
N PHE A 51 -0.44 4.00 -3.99
CA PHE A 51 -0.81 2.66 -3.48
C PHE A 51 0.43 1.79 -3.26
N ILE A 52 1.38 1.82 -4.18
CA ILE A 52 2.62 1.04 -4.06
C ILE A 52 3.42 1.51 -2.83
N ALA A 53 3.58 2.81 -2.66
CA ALA A 53 4.30 3.39 -1.54
C ALA A 53 3.64 3.06 -0.20
N ALA A 54 2.32 3.17 -0.12
CA ALA A 54 1.55 2.84 1.09
C ALA A 54 1.68 1.36 1.45
N ALA A 55 1.58 0.47 0.45
CA ALA A 55 1.76 -0.97 0.67
C ALA A 55 3.16 -1.28 1.21
N ALA A 56 4.19 -0.65 0.66
CA ALA A 56 5.56 -0.84 1.13
C ALA A 56 5.73 -0.44 2.59
N GLU A 57 5.18 0.72 2.97
CA GLU A 57 5.25 1.18 4.36
C GLU A 57 4.49 0.26 5.31
N ALA A 58 3.26 -0.10 4.96
CA ALA A 58 2.44 -0.95 5.81
C ALA A 58 3.05 -2.35 6.00
N LEU A 59 3.49 -2.98 4.91
CA LEU A 59 4.14 -4.30 4.98
C LEU A 59 5.44 -4.24 5.78
N GLY A 60 6.17 -3.14 5.71
CA GLY A 60 7.40 -2.95 6.48
C GLY A 60 7.17 -2.89 8.00
N ARG A 61 5.94 -2.62 8.44
CA ARG A 61 5.57 -2.59 9.86
C ARG A 61 5.09 -3.92 10.40
N VAL A 62 4.82 -4.90 9.53
CA VAL A 62 4.37 -6.22 9.97
C VAL A 62 5.57 -7.07 10.34
N GLU A 63 5.56 -7.60 11.55
CA GLU A 63 6.59 -8.55 11.98
C GLU A 63 6.22 -9.95 11.53
N LYS A 64 7.13 -10.55 10.79
CA LYS A 64 7.30 -11.98 10.44
C LYS A 64 6.11 -12.89 10.17
N ALA A 65 6.29 -13.67 9.09
CA ALA A 65 5.62 -14.97 8.81
C ALA A 65 4.10 -14.98 8.91
N ALA A 66 3.46 -13.84 8.91
CA ALA A 66 2.02 -13.77 8.89
C ALA A 66 1.52 -13.94 7.47
N VAL A 67 0.36 -14.54 7.34
CA VAL A 67 -0.44 -14.45 6.12
C VAL A 67 -1.14 -13.10 6.18
N ILE A 68 -0.89 -12.27 5.17
CA ILE A 68 -1.41 -10.90 5.13
C ILE A 68 -2.42 -10.77 4.01
N HIS A 69 -3.63 -10.35 4.35
CA HIS A 69 -4.65 -9.98 3.37
C HIS A 69 -4.51 -8.49 3.07
N LEU A 70 -4.07 -8.15 1.87
CA LEU A 70 -3.83 -6.76 1.46
C LEU A 70 -5.01 -6.25 0.64
N HIS A 71 -5.74 -5.29 1.20
CA HIS A 71 -6.96 -4.72 0.64
C HIS A 71 -6.69 -3.34 0.04
N MET A 72 -6.94 -3.19 -1.26
CA MET A 72 -6.90 -1.90 -1.93
C MET A 72 -7.76 -1.91 -3.19
N ALA A 73 -8.09 -0.72 -3.68
CA ALA A 73 -8.90 -0.57 -4.89
C ALA A 73 -8.10 -0.88 -6.16
N ASP A 74 -6.78 -0.72 -6.16
CA ASP A 74 -5.95 -0.91 -7.36
C ASP A 74 -5.61 -2.39 -7.59
N ALA A 75 -6.47 -3.09 -8.30
CA ALA A 75 -6.28 -4.49 -8.63
C ALA A 75 -5.03 -4.74 -9.47
N TRP A 76 -4.65 -3.79 -10.32
CA TRP A 76 -3.45 -3.92 -11.14
C TRP A 76 -2.18 -4.01 -10.29
N VAL A 77 -2.07 -3.15 -9.26
CA VAL A 77 -0.95 -3.19 -8.32
C VAL A 77 -0.89 -4.55 -7.62
N LEU A 78 -2.03 -5.03 -7.12
CA LEU A 78 -2.10 -6.33 -6.45
C LEU A 78 -1.69 -7.47 -7.37
N ASN A 79 -2.13 -7.46 -8.62
CA ASN A 79 -1.77 -8.49 -9.60
C ASN A 79 -0.28 -8.46 -9.90
N CYS A 80 0.30 -7.28 -10.05
CA CYS A 80 1.74 -7.15 -10.30
C CYS A 80 2.58 -7.66 -9.12
N MET A 81 2.12 -7.46 -7.90
CA MET A 81 2.80 -7.97 -6.71
C MET A 81 2.91 -9.49 -6.72
N GLY A 82 1.87 -10.17 -7.21
CA GLY A 82 1.85 -11.63 -7.26
C GLY A 82 2.61 -12.22 -8.43
N ASP A 83 2.46 -11.63 -9.61
CA ASP A 83 2.89 -12.24 -10.86
C ASP A 83 4.23 -11.72 -11.40
N GLN A 84 4.53 -10.45 -11.19
CA GLN A 84 5.61 -9.78 -11.91
C GLN A 84 6.72 -9.21 -11.02
N LEU A 85 6.41 -8.85 -9.78
CA LEU A 85 7.33 -8.12 -8.93
C LEU A 85 8.67 -8.84 -8.72
N ASP A 86 8.65 -10.14 -8.47
CA ASP A 86 9.87 -10.91 -8.27
C ASP A 86 10.71 -10.97 -9.55
N GLN A 87 10.06 -11.09 -10.72
CA GLN A 87 10.76 -11.06 -11.99
C GLN A 87 11.37 -9.68 -12.27
N TRP A 88 10.66 -8.61 -11.96
CA TRP A 88 11.21 -7.26 -12.08
C TRP A 88 12.46 -7.09 -11.23
N ALA A 89 12.46 -7.65 -10.03
CA ALA A 89 13.63 -7.60 -9.14
C ALA A 89 14.84 -8.32 -9.75
N VAL A 90 14.60 -9.49 -10.37
CA VAL A 90 15.66 -10.24 -11.08
C VAL A 90 16.21 -9.42 -12.25
N ASP A 91 15.37 -8.71 -12.97
CA ASP A 91 15.72 -7.93 -14.16
C ASP A 91 16.23 -6.51 -13.82
N GLY A 92 16.41 -6.19 -12.53
CA GLY A 92 16.91 -4.88 -12.10
C GLY A 92 15.88 -3.75 -12.23
N PHE A 93 14.58 -4.08 -12.20
CA PHE A 93 13.46 -3.12 -12.30
C PHE A 93 13.51 -2.30 -13.59
N THR A 94 13.84 -2.95 -14.69
CA THR A 94 13.80 -2.36 -16.03
C THR A 94 12.72 -3.06 -16.88
N ARG A 95 12.24 -2.33 -17.89
CA ARG A 95 11.30 -2.89 -18.88
C ARG A 95 12.06 -3.70 -19.92
N ASN A 96 11.32 -4.52 -20.70
CA ASN A 96 11.88 -5.30 -21.80
C ASN A 96 12.63 -4.45 -22.84
N ASN A 97 12.27 -3.17 -22.97
CA ASN A 97 12.92 -2.23 -23.88
C ASN A 97 14.15 -1.54 -23.28
N GLY A 98 14.60 -1.96 -22.10
CA GLY A 98 15.73 -1.37 -21.39
C GLY A 98 15.43 -0.09 -20.65
N LYS A 99 14.21 0.42 -20.72
CA LYS A 99 13.80 1.63 -19.99
C LYS A 99 13.50 1.28 -18.54
N GLU A 100 13.68 2.27 -17.65
CA GLU A 100 13.36 2.14 -16.26
C GLU A 100 11.87 1.86 -16.06
N LEU A 101 11.54 0.97 -15.13
CA LEU A 101 10.18 0.66 -14.78
C LEU A 101 9.53 1.88 -14.12
N ARG A 102 8.30 2.23 -14.53
CA ARG A 102 7.55 3.32 -13.91
C ARG A 102 7.31 3.01 -12.43
N ASN A 103 7.47 4.01 -11.57
CA ASN A 103 7.38 3.86 -10.11
C ASN A 103 8.46 2.93 -9.54
N ARG A 104 9.60 2.81 -10.21
CA ARG A 104 10.68 1.91 -9.84
C ARG A 104 11.06 1.98 -8.37
N GLU A 105 11.29 3.18 -7.84
CA GLU A 105 11.67 3.36 -6.43
C GLU A 105 10.66 2.75 -5.48
N HIS A 106 9.37 2.96 -5.75
CA HIS A 106 8.30 2.43 -4.93
C HIS A 106 8.20 0.89 -5.04
N TRP A 107 8.37 0.36 -6.25
CA TRP A 107 8.39 -1.09 -6.47
C TRP A 107 9.57 -1.77 -5.76
N GLU A 108 10.73 -1.14 -5.77
CA GLU A 108 11.91 -1.65 -5.06
C GLU A 108 11.65 -1.75 -3.55
N LYS A 109 11.06 -0.71 -2.97
CA LYS A 109 10.71 -0.68 -1.54
C LYS A 109 9.66 -1.72 -1.20
N LEU A 110 8.66 -1.87 -2.07
CA LEU A 110 7.61 -2.88 -1.87
C LEU A 110 8.18 -4.30 -1.95
N HIS A 111 9.04 -4.56 -2.90
CA HIS A 111 9.70 -5.87 -3.03
C HIS A 111 10.46 -6.22 -1.74
N ALA A 112 11.24 -5.27 -1.22
CA ALA A 112 11.99 -5.47 0.01
C ALA A 112 11.06 -5.71 1.22
N ALA A 113 9.99 -4.93 1.34
CA ALA A 113 9.04 -5.05 2.46
C ALA A 113 8.24 -6.36 2.42
N LYS A 114 7.99 -6.88 1.23
CA LYS A 114 7.22 -8.11 1.02
C LYS A 114 8.03 -9.37 1.33
N ALA A 115 9.35 -9.28 1.34
CA ALA A 115 10.23 -10.43 1.51
C ALA A 115 9.90 -11.22 2.78
N GLY A 116 9.72 -12.53 2.64
CA GLY A 116 9.39 -13.43 3.75
C GLY A 116 7.93 -13.41 4.20
N LEU A 117 7.08 -12.65 3.52
CA LEU A 117 5.65 -12.57 3.84
C LEU A 117 4.83 -13.26 2.75
N LEU A 118 3.72 -13.88 3.14
CA LEU A 118 2.72 -14.37 2.21
C LEU A 118 1.60 -13.33 2.12
N VAL A 119 1.47 -12.67 0.98
CA VAL A 119 0.47 -11.63 0.75
C VAL A 119 -0.65 -12.17 -0.12
N ILE A 120 -1.87 -12.12 0.38
CA ILE A 120 -3.07 -12.50 -0.35
C ILE A 120 -3.75 -11.22 -0.84
N PRO A 121 -3.92 -11.07 -2.16
CA PRO A 121 -4.57 -9.87 -2.70
C PRO A 121 -6.08 -9.88 -2.46
N GLU A 122 -6.59 -8.74 -2.02
CA GLU A 122 -8.03 -8.51 -1.83
C GLU A 122 -8.39 -7.22 -2.56
N ALA A 123 -8.68 -7.33 -3.86
CA ALA A 123 -9.06 -6.16 -4.65
C ALA A 123 -10.49 -5.76 -4.29
N GLU A 124 -10.65 -4.60 -3.68
CA GLU A 124 -11.97 -4.10 -3.32
C GLU A 124 -11.99 -2.58 -3.37
N ARG A 125 -13.06 -2.06 -3.93
CA ARG A 125 -13.25 -0.62 -4.09
C ARG A 125 -13.55 0.06 -2.76
N PHE A 126 -14.29 -0.62 -1.89
CA PHE A 126 -14.64 -0.15 -0.56
C PHE A 126 -14.46 -1.29 0.43
N SER A 127 -13.72 -1.03 1.49
CA SER A 127 -13.55 -1.96 2.60
C SER A 127 -14.32 -1.45 3.81
N GLU A 128 -14.37 -2.25 4.86
CA GLU A 128 -14.97 -1.83 6.14
C GLU A 128 -14.24 -0.62 6.77
N TRP A 129 -13.01 -0.34 6.35
CA TRP A 129 -12.20 0.78 6.85
C TRP A 129 -12.19 2.00 5.94
N SER A 130 -12.70 1.90 4.71
CA SER A 130 -12.56 2.96 3.69
C SER A 130 -13.08 4.31 4.14
N GLU A 131 -14.27 4.37 4.69
CA GLU A 131 -14.89 5.62 5.12
C GLU A 131 -14.09 6.28 6.24
N ARG A 132 -13.71 5.50 7.25
CA ARG A 132 -12.91 6.00 8.38
C ARG A 132 -11.53 6.45 7.96
N LEU A 133 -10.88 5.68 7.08
CA LEU A 133 -9.55 6.05 6.57
C LEU A 133 -9.59 7.34 5.76
N LYS A 134 -10.58 7.51 4.91
CA LYS A 134 -10.73 8.75 4.13
C LYS A 134 -10.90 9.97 5.02
N ALA A 135 -11.70 9.85 6.07
CA ALA A 135 -11.88 10.93 7.03
C ALA A 135 -10.56 11.24 7.78
N ARG A 136 -9.84 10.22 8.20
CA ARG A 136 -8.55 10.39 8.89
C ARG A 136 -7.46 10.96 7.98
N ILE A 137 -7.46 10.61 6.70
CA ILE A 137 -6.56 11.20 5.71
C ILE A 137 -6.79 12.70 5.62
N GLU A 138 -8.04 13.14 5.55
CA GLU A 138 -8.37 14.57 5.51
C GLU A 138 -7.93 15.30 6.79
N GLU A 139 -8.11 14.68 7.96
CA GLU A 139 -7.61 15.21 9.22
C GLU A 139 -6.08 15.34 9.22
N TYR A 140 -5.39 14.33 8.73
CA TYR A 140 -3.93 14.33 8.61
C TYR A 140 -3.45 15.46 7.72
N LYS A 141 -4.09 15.67 6.57
CA LYS A 141 -3.78 16.77 5.64
C LYS A 141 -3.99 18.13 6.30
N SER A 142 -5.06 18.30 7.06
CA SER A 142 -5.35 19.54 7.77
C SER A 142 -4.29 19.86 8.82
N LYS A 143 -3.83 18.87 9.57
CA LYS A 143 -2.77 19.05 10.58
C LYS A 143 -1.44 19.41 9.94
N GLU A 144 -1.09 18.79 8.82
CA GLU A 144 0.12 19.12 8.07
C GLU A 144 0.09 20.59 7.59
N ASN A 145 -1.07 21.07 7.15
CA ASN A 145 -1.23 22.45 6.71
C ASN A 145 -1.16 23.46 7.88
N GLU A 146 -1.61 23.08 9.06
CA GLU A 146 -1.57 23.93 10.25
C GLU A 146 -0.14 24.13 10.77
N ASP A 147 0.74 23.18 10.54
CA ASP A 147 2.12 23.19 11.00
C ASP A 147 3.06 24.03 10.10
N VAL A 148 2.52 24.67 9.07
CA VAL A 148 3.30 25.48 8.11
C VAL A 148 3.35 26.95 8.53
#